data_96fe198bf076658348b3e64212507db2
#
_entry.id   96fe198bf076658348b3e64212507db2
#
_cell.length_a   1.000
_cell.length_b   1.000
_cell.length_c   1.000
_cell.angle_alpha   90.00
_cell.angle_beta   90.00
_cell.angle_gamma   90.00
#
_symmetry.space_group_name_H-M   'P 1'
#
loop_
_entity.id
_entity.type
_entity.pdbx_description
1 polymer ?
#
loop_
_entity_poly.entity_id
_entity_poly.type
_entity_poly.pdbx_seq_one_letter_code
_entity_poly.pdbx_strand_id
1 'polypeptide(L)'
;MVFLGGNLEVPFSASVLLPDEQGSYLATKHLTELGHSKILCVGGPRKFSIFRDRFRGYTKALEEAGITVNSQLMVEIPLTFQAAYQFGLEFLSNAHQKVTAVFTHNDPTACGMMKAAQNLGIKVPEELSIVGFDNTFVTRLTNPTLTSVNIPKKLVGKRLVEMLIRLIRGNNIPNCVIEEVSLDIKESTAPVNTR
;
A
#
# COMPACT_ATOMS: atom_id res chain seq x y z
N MET A 1 -23.49 -12.89 -5.19
CA MET A 1 -22.44 -12.53 -4.19
C MET A 1 -21.73 -11.28 -4.66
N VAL A 2 -21.30 -10.39 -3.74
CA VAL A 2 -20.52 -9.19 -4.10
C VAL A 2 -19.16 -9.26 -3.43
N PHE A 3 -18.10 -9.01 -4.20
CA PHE A 3 -16.71 -9.05 -3.75
C PHE A 3 -16.11 -7.65 -3.70
N LEU A 4 -15.17 -7.44 -2.81
CA LEU A 4 -14.31 -6.25 -2.78
C LEU A 4 -12.91 -6.61 -3.29
N GLY A 5 -12.47 -5.92 -4.35
CA GLY A 5 -11.19 -6.21 -5.00
C GLY A 5 -11.20 -7.54 -5.76
N GLY A 6 -10.41 -7.62 -6.78
CA GLY A 6 -10.30 -8.81 -7.64
C GLY A 6 -11.53 -9.03 -8.54
N ASN A 7 -11.26 -9.50 -9.74
CA ASN A 7 -12.31 -9.90 -10.68
C ASN A 7 -12.51 -11.41 -10.56
N LEU A 8 -13.62 -11.83 -9.95
CA LEU A 8 -13.96 -13.24 -9.82
C LEU A 8 -15.12 -13.55 -10.80
N GLU A 9 -14.86 -14.44 -11.75
CA GLU A 9 -15.86 -14.93 -12.70
C GLU A 9 -16.67 -16.09 -12.05
N VAL A 10 -17.60 -15.72 -11.17
CA VAL A 10 -18.51 -16.66 -10.52
C VAL A 10 -19.93 -16.28 -10.93
N PRO A 11 -20.80 -17.25 -11.33
CA PRO A 11 -22.19 -16.96 -11.65
C PRO A 11 -22.90 -16.19 -10.53
N PHE A 12 -23.74 -15.23 -10.90
CA PHE A 12 -24.48 -14.36 -9.96
C PHE A 12 -23.59 -13.60 -8.96
N SER A 13 -22.42 -13.16 -9.43
CA SER A 13 -21.52 -12.31 -8.65
C SER A 13 -21.17 -11.02 -9.37
N ALA A 14 -20.71 -10.04 -8.60
CA ALA A 14 -20.12 -8.82 -9.12
C ALA A 14 -19.02 -8.34 -8.15
N SER A 15 -18.11 -7.53 -8.62
CA SER A 15 -17.00 -7.01 -7.83
C SER A 15 -16.99 -5.49 -7.80
N VAL A 16 -16.65 -4.92 -6.64
CA VAL A 16 -16.22 -3.53 -6.54
C VAL A 16 -14.70 -3.54 -6.64
N LEU A 17 -14.19 -2.98 -7.74
CA LEU A 17 -12.75 -2.89 -8.02
C LEU A 17 -12.20 -1.57 -7.48
N LEU A 18 -11.02 -1.61 -6.88
CA LEU A 18 -10.32 -0.46 -6.34
C LEU A 18 -9.19 -0.03 -7.29
N PRO A 19 -8.79 1.26 -7.27
CA PRO A 19 -7.70 1.76 -8.10
C PRO A 19 -6.33 1.43 -7.48
N ASP A 20 -6.04 0.14 -7.27
CA ASP A 20 -4.87 -0.36 -6.56
C ASP A 20 -3.55 0.06 -7.23
N GLU A 21 -3.49 0.00 -8.56
CA GLU A 21 -2.32 0.46 -9.32
C GLU A 21 -2.12 1.97 -9.16
N GLN A 22 -3.18 2.76 -9.30
CA GLN A 22 -3.10 4.22 -9.18
C GLN A 22 -2.74 4.64 -7.75
N GLY A 23 -3.29 3.99 -6.73
CA GLY A 23 -2.96 4.28 -5.34
C GLY A 23 -1.47 4.03 -5.04
N SER A 24 -0.95 2.89 -5.49
CA SER A 24 0.46 2.54 -5.32
C SER A 24 1.40 3.45 -6.11
N TYR A 25 0.97 3.85 -7.31
CA TYR A 25 1.68 4.86 -8.10
C TYR A 25 1.80 6.18 -7.34
N LEU A 26 0.70 6.69 -6.76
CA LEU A 26 0.72 7.93 -5.98
C LEU A 26 1.65 7.84 -4.76
N ALA A 27 1.60 6.74 -4.03
CA ALA A 27 2.46 6.49 -2.86
C ALA A 27 3.94 6.49 -3.24
N THR A 28 4.29 5.76 -4.30
CA THR A 28 5.69 5.63 -4.74
C THR A 28 6.19 6.92 -5.37
N LYS A 29 5.36 7.59 -6.18
CA LYS A 29 5.67 8.91 -6.76
C LYS A 29 5.97 9.94 -5.68
N HIS A 30 5.17 10.00 -4.62
CA HIS A 30 5.45 10.88 -3.47
C HIS A 30 6.85 10.63 -2.89
N LEU A 31 7.25 9.36 -2.73
CA LEU A 31 8.57 9.04 -2.22
C LEU A 31 9.68 9.42 -3.20
N THR A 32 9.49 9.21 -4.52
CA THR A 32 10.49 9.62 -5.52
C THR A 32 10.61 11.15 -5.63
N GLU A 33 9.51 11.90 -5.49
CA GLU A 33 9.51 13.37 -5.44
C GLU A 33 10.23 13.91 -4.19
N LEU A 34 10.26 13.16 -3.09
CA LEU A 34 11.07 13.44 -1.90
C LEU A 34 12.55 13.05 -2.05
N GLY A 35 12.96 12.55 -3.22
CA GLY A 35 14.33 12.18 -3.56
C GLY A 35 14.73 10.75 -3.20
N HIS A 36 13.81 9.91 -2.73
CA HIS A 36 14.10 8.52 -2.44
C HIS A 36 14.26 7.70 -3.73
N SER A 37 15.40 7.00 -3.88
CA SER A 37 15.67 6.10 -5.00
C SER A 37 15.79 4.63 -4.59
N LYS A 38 16.03 4.35 -3.31
CA LYS A 38 16.07 3.00 -2.74
C LYS A 38 14.83 2.80 -1.85
N ILE A 39 13.74 2.39 -2.47
CA ILE A 39 12.43 2.23 -1.84
C ILE A 39 12.12 0.73 -1.73
N LEU A 40 11.90 0.23 -0.53
CA LEU A 40 11.41 -1.13 -0.30
C LEU A 40 9.89 -1.18 -0.51
N CYS A 41 9.39 -2.11 -1.33
CA CYS A 41 7.98 -2.39 -1.47
C CYS A 41 7.63 -3.71 -0.75
N VAL A 42 6.81 -3.63 0.30
CA VAL A 42 6.37 -4.80 1.07
C VAL A 42 4.91 -5.09 0.75
N GLY A 43 4.68 -6.16 0.03
CA GLY A 43 3.37 -6.52 -0.50
C GLY A 43 2.89 -7.92 -0.15
N GLY A 44 1.65 -8.20 -0.53
CA GLY A 44 1.06 -9.53 -0.46
C GLY A 44 1.35 -10.38 -1.70
N PRO A 45 0.89 -11.64 -1.71
CA PRO A 45 1.18 -12.59 -2.78
C PRO A 45 0.66 -12.12 -4.14
N ARG A 46 1.54 -12.05 -5.15
CA ARG A 46 1.21 -11.60 -6.52
C ARG A 46 0.22 -12.49 -7.27
N LYS A 47 -0.10 -13.65 -6.75
CA LYS A 47 -1.18 -14.48 -7.30
C LYS A 47 -2.55 -13.79 -7.24
N PHE A 48 -2.75 -12.85 -6.33
CA PHE A 48 -3.95 -12.02 -6.24
C PHE A 48 -3.78 -10.73 -7.06
N SER A 49 -4.76 -10.41 -7.91
CA SER A 49 -4.74 -9.24 -8.80
C SER A 49 -4.47 -7.93 -8.05
N ILE A 50 -5.12 -7.73 -6.91
CA ILE A 50 -4.97 -6.57 -6.02
C ILE A 50 -3.47 -6.26 -5.71
N PHE A 51 -2.70 -7.28 -5.32
CA PHE A 51 -1.30 -7.08 -4.98
C PHE A 51 -0.41 -6.94 -6.21
N ARG A 52 -0.75 -7.65 -7.30
CA ARG A 52 -0.08 -7.48 -8.58
C ARG A 52 -0.23 -6.06 -9.11
N ASP A 53 -1.43 -5.48 -8.98
CA ASP A 53 -1.72 -4.13 -9.42
C ASP A 53 -0.97 -3.10 -8.55
N ARG A 54 -0.88 -3.32 -7.23
CA ARG A 54 -0.07 -2.48 -6.34
C ARG A 54 1.42 -2.54 -6.68
N PHE A 55 1.96 -3.71 -7.01
CA PHE A 55 3.35 -3.81 -7.49
C PHE A 55 3.55 -3.11 -8.84
N ARG A 56 2.55 -3.14 -9.76
CA ARG A 56 2.62 -2.40 -11.03
C ARG A 56 2.67 -0.89 -10.82
N GLY A 57 1.84 -0.35 -9.94
CA GLY A 57 1.87 1.06 -9.60
C GLY A 57 3.22 1.51 -9.03
N TYR A 58 3.80 0.69 -8.16
CA TYR A 58 5.14 0.92 -7.63
C TYR A 58 6.20 0.94 -8.74
N THR A 59 6.25 -0.07 -9.61
CA THR A 59 7.24 -0.11 -10.71
C THR A 59 7.08 1.04 -11.68
N LYS A 60 5.84 1.37 -12.06
CA LYS A 60 5.53 2.49 -12.94
C LYS A 60 6.08 3.82 -12.41
N ALA A 61 5.88 4.10 -11.12
CA ALA A 61 6.37 5.34 -10.51
C ALA A 61 7.90 5.42 -10.47
N LEU A 62 8.60 4.31 -10.23
CA LEU A 62 10.06 4.25 -10.30
C LEU A 62 10.57 4.49 -11.73
N GLU A 63 9.98 3.83 -12.72
CA GLU A 63 10.35 3.96 -14.14
C GLU A 63 10.18 5.40 -14.63
N GLU A 64 9.06 6.06 -14.31
CA GLU A 64 8.81 7.46 -14.65
C GLU A 64 9.80 8.42 -13.96
N ALA A 65 10.31 8.06 -12.78
CA ALA A 65 11.36 8.81 -12.08
C ALA A 65 12.78 8.49 -12.59
N GLY A 66 12.94 7.61 -13.61
CA GLY A 66 14.24 7.17 -14.11
C GLY A 66 15.00 6.25 -13.16
N ILE A 67 14.32 5.62 -12.21
CA ILE A 67 14.92 4.72 -11.21
C ILE A 67 14.78 3.28 -11.69
N THR A 68 15.91 2.57 -11.78
CA THR A 68 15.91 1.15 -12.15
C THR A 68 15.21 0.31 -11.08
N VAL A 69 14.22 -0.46 -11.52
CA VAL A 69 13.46 -1.37 -10.65
C VAL A 69 14.37 -2.51 -10.16
N ASN A 70 14.51 -2.63 -8.86
CA ASN A 70 15.24 -3.73 -8.22
C ASN A 70 14.24 -4.74 -7.63
N SER A 71 14.17 -5.93 -8.22
CA SER A 71 13.24 -6.98 -7.75
C SER A 71 13.52 -7.47 -6.32
N GLN A 72 14.74 -7.32 -5.82
CA GLN A 72 15.10 -7.65 -4.42
C GLN A 72 14.44 -6.71 -3.41
N LEU A 73 14.01 -5.52 -3.85
CA LEU A 73 13.26 -4.56 -3.04
C LEU A 73 11.72 -4.72 -3.17
N MET A 74 11.25 -5.79 -3.81
CA MET A 74 9.84 -6.10 -4.00
C MET A 74 9.51 -7.41 -3.28
N VAL A 75 9.15 -7.33 -2.01
CA VAL A 75 9.05 -8.47 -1.10
C VAL A 75 7.60 -8.84 -0.84
N GLU A 76 7.32 -10.15 -0.81
CA GLU A 76 6.02 -10.71 -0.49
C GLU A 76 6.04 -11.32 0.92
N ILE A 77 5.17 -10.82 1.79
CA ILE A 77 4.96 -11.36 3.15
C ILE A 77 3.46 -11.45 3.47
N PRO A 78 3.06 -12.17 4.53
CA PRO A 78 1.72 -12.03 5.08
C PRO A 78 1.50 -10.58 5.54
N LEU A 79 0.40 -9.94 5.06
CA LEU A 79 0.13 -8.52 5.32
C LEU A 79 -0.44 -8.29 6.72
N THR A 80 0.32 -8.66 7.73
CA THR A 80 0.01 -8.48 9.15
C THR A 80 1.07 -7.66 9.85
N PHE A 81 0.71 -6.99 10.93
CA PHE A 81 1.65 -6.26 11.78
C PHE A 81 2.81 -7.18 12.23
N GLN A 82 2.51 -8.39 12.71
CA GLN A 82 3.52 -9.28 13.26
C GLN A 82 4.53 -9.76 12.21
N ALA A 83 4.04 -10.17 11.03
CA ALA A 83 4.94 -10.61 9.94
C ALA A 83 5.83 -9.46 9.47
N ALA A 84 5.27 -8.25 9.33
CA ALA A 84 6.02 -7.07 8.92
C ALA A 84 7.03 -6.63 9.99
N TYR A 85 6.70 -6.74 11.27
CA TYR A 85 7.61 -6.44 12.36
C TYR A 85 8.84 -7.39 12.35
N GLN A 86 8.62 -8.70 12.24
CA GLN A 86 9.71 -9.68 12.19
C GLN A 86 10.58 -9.48 10.94
N PHE A 87 9.95 -9.35 9.78
CA PHE A 87 10.65 -9.03 8.54
C PHE A 87 11.46 -7.73 8.63
N GLY A 88 10.86 -6.69 9.21
CA GLY A 88 11.49 -5.38 9.37
C GLY A 88 12.71 -5.43 10.28
N LEU A 89 12.67 -6.18 11.38
CA LEU A 89 13.83 -6.38 12.26
C LEU A 89 14.99 -7.04 11.50
N GLU A 90 14.71 -8.07 10.71
CA GLU A 90 15.73 -8.78 9.93
C GLU A 90 16.26 -7.90 8.78
N PHE A 91 15.38 -7.32 7.98
CA PHE A 91 15.74 -6.55 6.78
C PHE A 91 16.49 -5.26 7.12
N LEU A 92 15.96 -4.46 8.07
CA LEU A 92 16.51 -3.15 8.41
C LEU A 92 17.82 -3.24 9.24
N SER A 93 18.08 -4.36 9.92
CA SER A 93 19.36 -4.58 10.61
C SER A 93 20.52 -4.87 9.65
N ASN A 94 20.21 -5.23 8.40
CA ASN A 94 21.24 -5.54 7.39
C ASN A 94 21.80 -4.26 6.76
N ALA A 95 23.00 -3.87 7.17
CA ALA A 95 23.69 -2.67 6.70
C ALA A 95 23.92 -2.61 5.16
N HIS A 96 23.91 -3.76 4.47
CA HIS A 96 24.09 -3.83 3.02
C HIS A 96 22.83 -3.48 2.22
N GLN A 97 21.67 -3.50 2.86
CA GLN A 97 20.36 -3.23 2.23
C GLN A 97 19.81 -1.86 2.61
N LYS A 98 20.66 -0.81 2.65
CA LYS A 98 20.24 0.55 3.03
C LYS A 98 19.14 1.07 2.08
N VAL A 99 17.89 0.93 2.51
CA VAL A 99 16.74 1.64 1.93
C VAL A 99 16.49 2.93 2.71
N THR A 100 15.97 3.94 2.04
CA THR A 100 15.62 5.22 2.67
C THR A 100 14.12 5.41 2.78
N ALA A 101 13.34 4.56 2.12
CA ALA A 101 11.89 4.56 2.22
C ALA A 101 11.29 3.16 2.11
N VAL A 102 10.10 3.00 2.66
CA VAL A 102 9.28 1.79 2.58
C VAL A 102 7.87 2.16 2.12
N PHE A 103 7.39 1.49 1.09
CA PHE A 103 5.98 1.46 0.73
C PHE A 103 5.39 0.10 1.09
N THR A 104 4.23 0.09 1.73
CA THR A 104 3.56 -1.15 2.14
C THR A 104 2.16 -1.26 1.55
N HIS A 105 1.71 -2.49 1.28
CA HIS A 105 0.42 -2.75 0.68
C HIS A 105 -0.78 -2.63 1.63
N ASN A 106 -0.57 -2.36 2.94
CA ASN A 106 -1.62 -1.96 3.88
C ASN A 106 -1.01 -1.28 5.12
N ASP A 107 -1.85 -0.60 5.91
CA ASP A 107 -1.42 0.12 7.12
C ASP A 107 -0.91 -0.80 8.24
N PRO A 108 -1.50 -1.99 8.52
CA PRO A 108 -0.93 -2.90 9.53
C PRO A 108 0.51 -3.30 9.25
N THR A 109 0.86 -3.53 7.97
CA THR A 109 2.24 -3.80 7.53
C THR A 109 3.14 -2.59 7.76
N ALA A 110 2.68 -1.37 7.43
CA ALA A 110 3.40 -0.14 7.71
C ALA A 110 3.69 0.03 9.21
N CYS A 111 2.69 -0.20 10.05
CA CYS A 111 2.85 -0.14 11.52
C CYS A 111 3.90 -1.16 12.02
N GLY A 112 3.93 -2.37 11.44
CA GLY A 112 4.94 -3.37 11.76
C GLY A 112 6.35 -2.91 11.40
N MET A 113 6.53 -2.33 10.20
CA MET A 113 7.81 -1.75 9.76
C MET A 113 8.23 -0.56 10.64
N MET A 114 7.30 0.33 11.00
CA MET A 114 7.57 1.44 11.93
C MET A 114 8.05 0.93 13.28
N LYS A 115 7.40 -0.12 13.82
CA LYS A 115 7.79 -0.71 15.11
C LYS A 115 9.17 -1.38 15.04
N ALA A 116 9.50 -2.02 13.93
CA ALA A 116 10.83 -2.58 13.70
C ALA A 116 11.90 -1.47 13.65
N ALA A 117 11.65 -0.39 12.89
CA ALA A 117 12.52 0.77 12.82
C ALA A 117 12.75 1.38 14.22
N GLN A 118 11.68 1.59 14.99
CA GLN A 118 11.77 2.09 16.36
C GLN A 118 12.67 1.21 17.26
N ASN A 119 12.51 -0.11 17.19
CA ASN A 119 13.31 -1.04 18.00
C ASN A 119 14.79 -1.07 17.62
N LEU A 120 15.09 -0.76 16.35
CA LEU A 120 16.46 -0.64 15.84
C LEU A 120 17.06 0.77 16.02
N GLY A 121 16.30 1.71 16.60
CA GLY A 121 16.75 3.09 16.78
C GLY A 121 16.75 3.91 15.50
N ILE A 122 16.12 3.42 14.41
CA ILE A 122 16.00 4.13 13.13
C ILE A 122 14.87 5.16 13.24
N LYS A 123 15.17 6.40 12.97
CA LYS A 123 14.22 7.52 13.08
C LYS A 123 13.31 7.59 11.87
N VAL A 124 12.01 7.61 12.10
CA VAL A 124 10.97 7.85 11.10
C VAL A 124 10.41 9.26 11.36
N PRO A 125 10.43 10.16 10.38
CA PRO A 125 10.79 9.98 8.97
C PRO A 125 12.26 10.27 8.62
N GLU A 126 13.10 10.77 9.52
CA GLU A 126 14.41 11.41 9.24
C GLU A 126 15.42 10.46 8.57
N GLU A 127 15.38 9.16 8.90
CA GLU A 127 16.28 8.13 8.34
C GLU A 127 15.52 7.13 7.46
N LEU A 128 14.21 6.97 7.68
CA LEU A 128 13.36 6.04 6.95
C LEU A 128 11.95 6.61 6.77
N SER A 129 11.58 6.99 5.56
CA SER A 129 10.20 7.34 5.21
C SER A 129 9.33 6.08 5.07
N ILE A 130 8.09 6.11 5.57
CA ILE A 130 7.17 4.97 5.49
C ILE A 130 5.81 5.43 4.99
N VAL A 131 5.28 4.73 3.97
CA VAL A 131 3.93 4.94 3.41
C VAL A 131 3.12 3.67 3.50
N GLY A 132 1.88 3.78 3.99
CA GLY A 132 0.89 2.71 4.05
C GLY A 132 -0.13 2.74 2.91
N PHE A 133 -1.13 1.87 3.03
CA PHE A 133 -2.26 1.79 2.12
C PHE A 133 -3.54 1.50 2.93
N ASP A 134 -4.68 2.01 2.48
CA ASP A 134 -6.04 1.96 3.02
C ASP A 134 -6.42 3.18 3.90
N ASN A 135 -5.50 3.91 4.49
CA ASN A 135 -5.73 5.04 5.39
C ASN A 135 -6.76 4.71 6.48
N THR A 136 -6.53 3.62 7.20
CA THR A 136 -7.36 3.19 8.32
C THR A 136 -7.15 4.10 9.53
N PHE A 137 -7.99 3.97 10.57
CA PHE A 137 -7.86 4.84 11.75
C PHE A 137 -6.50 4.70 12.46
N VAL A 138 -5.82 3.55 12.30
CA VAL A 138 -4.51 3.29 12.91
C VAL A 138 -3.44 4.30 12.45
N THR A 139 -3.57 4.87 11.26
CA THR A 139 -2.62 5.85 10.72
C THR A 139 -2.51 7.14 11.55
N ARG A 140 -3.52 7.41 12.38
CA ARG A 140 -3.58 8.56 13.30
C ARG A 140 -3.11 8.21 14.72
N LEU A 141 -2.92 6.92 15.01
CA LEU A 141 -2.49 6.43 16.32
C LEU A 141 -0.99 6.14 16.38
N THR A 142 -0.32 6.11 15.22
CA THR A 142 1.13 5.96 15.15
C THR A 142 1.84 7.26 15.53
N ASN A 143 3.08 7.15 15.99
CA ASN A 143 3.98 8.29 16.22
C ASN A 143 5.33 7.98 15.54
N PRO A 144 5.67 8.72 14.45
CA PRO A 144 4.89 9.75 13.76
C PRO A 144 3.58 9.22 13.14
N THR A 145 2.63 10.10 12.82
CA THR A 145 1.40 9.73 12.11
C THR A 145 1.70 9.25 10.70
N LEU A 146 1.02 8.16 10.26
CA LEU A 146 1.37 7.43 9.05
C LEU A 146 0.74 8.03 7.79
N THR A 147 1.57 8.48 6.85
CA THR A 147 1.18 8.77 5.45
C THR A 147 0.63 7.51 4.80
N SER A 148 -0.54 7.59 4.16
CA SER A 148 -1.19 6.40 3.60
C SER A 148 -2.09 6.73 2.40
N VAL A 149 -2.20 5.78 1.48
CA VAL A 149 -3.15 5.85 0.36
C VAL A 149 -4.57 5.76 0.90
N ASN A 150 -5.37 6.76 0.58
CA ASN A 150 -6.76 6.85 1.04
C ASN A 150 -7.73 6.30 -0.01
N ILE A 151 -8.45 5.25 0.37
CA ILE A 151 -9.57 4.69 -0.38
C ILE A 151 -10.87 5.25 0.18
N PRO A 152 -11.85 5.69 -0.64
CA PRO A 152 -13.10 6.29 -0.17
C PRO A 152 -14.04 5.23 0.42
N LYS A 153 -13.77 4.76 1.63
CA LYS A 153 -14.44 3.62 2.30
C LYS A 153 -15.96 3.75 2.35
N LYS A 154 -16.48 4.97 2.55
CA LYS A 154 -17.93 5.22 2.56
C LYS A 154 -18.57 4.96 1.19
N LEU A 155 -17.91 5.41 0.11
CA LEU A 155 -18.36 5.18 -1.26
C LEU A 155 -18.28 3.68 -1.59
N VAL A 156 -17.18 3.03 -1.25
CA VAL A 156 -17.00 1.57 -1.43
C VAL A 156 -18.12 0.79 -0.73
N GLY A 157 -18.36 1.08 0.56
CA GLY A 157 -19.43 0.44 1.32
C GLY A 157 -20.81 0.66 0.71
N LYS A 158 -21.12 1.89 0.28
CA LYS A 158 -22.36 2.22 -0.42
C LYS A 158 -22.52 1.38 -1.70
N ARG A 159 -21.48 1.31 -2.55
CA ARG A 159 -21.52 0.54 -3.80
C ARG A 159 -21.71 -0.95 -3.56
N LEU A 160 -21.01 -1.52 -2.57
CA LEU A 160 -21.19 -2.94 -2.21
C LEU A 160 -22.64 -3.26 -1.85
N VAL A 161 -23.30 -2.42 -1.02
CA VAL A 161 -24.68 -2.61 -0.62
C VAL A 161 -25.65 -2.43 -1.79
N GLU A 162 -25.49 -1.37 -2.60
CA GLU A 162 -26.32 -1.13 -3.78
C GLU A 162 -26.25 -2.31 -4.77
N MET A 163 -25.06 -2.83 -5.02
CA MET A 163 -24.86 -3.98 -5.90
C MET A 163 -25.50 -5.25 -5.32
N LEU A 164 -25.33 -5.49 -4.03
CA LEU A 164 -25.93 -6.66 -3.36
C LEU A 164 -27.46 -6.64 -3.47
N ILE A 165 -28.10 -5.49 -3.20
CA ILE A 165 -29.57 -5.34 -3.32
C ILE A 165 -30.03 -5.61 -4.75
N ARG A 166 -29.31 -5.12 -5.77
CA ARG A 166 -29.64 -5.36 -7.18
C ARG A 166 -29.53 -6.84 -7.55
N LEU A 167 -28.50 -7.53 -7.09
CA LEU A 167 -28.33 -8.98 -7.29
C LEU A 167 -29.46 -9.79 -6.64
N ILE A 168 -29.85 -9.44 -5.40
CA ILE A 168 -30.96 -10.11 -4.69
C ILE A 168 -32.29 -9.96 -5.47
N ARG A 169 -32.49 -8.83 -6.16
CA ARG A 169 -33.64 -8.58 -7.03
C ARG A 169 -33.55 -9.29 -8.39
N GLY A 170 -32.56 -10.14 -8.60
CA GLY A 170 -32.37 -10.90 -9.85
C GLY A 170 -31.77 -10.11 -11.01
N ASN A 171 -31.29 -8.90 -10.78
CA ASN A 171 -30.63 -8.12 -11.82
C ASN A 171 -29.21 -8.66 -12.08
N ASN A 172 -28.85 -8.82 -13.35
CA ASN A 172 -27.46 -9.00 -13.74
C ASN A 172 -26.77 -7.63 -13.71
N ILE A 173 -25.68 -7.48 -12.95
CA ILE A 173 -24.96 -6.22 -12.79
C ILE A 173 -23.48 -6.40 -13.15
N PRO A 174 -22.89 -5.43 -13.86
CA PRO A 174 -21.44 -5.43 -14.12
C PRO A 174 -20.66 -5.13 -12.85
N ASN A 175 -19.35 -5.40 -12.90
CA ASN A 175 -18.42 -4.92 -11.88
C ASN A 175 -18.46 -3.39 -11.79
N CYS A 176 -18.28 -2.87 -10.59
CA CYS A 176 -18.17 -1.44 -10.32
C CYS A 176 -16.70 -1.08 -10.10
N VAL A 177 -16.22 -0.06 -10.77
CA VAL A 177 -14.87 0.48 -10.55
C VAL A 177 -14.99 1.74 -9.70
N ILE A 178 -14.21 1.80 -8.62
CA ILE A 178 -13.98 3.02 -7.85
C ILE A 178 -12.74 3.70 -8.45
N GLU A 179 -12.90 4.92 -8.92
CA GLU A 179 -11.79 5.66 -9.54
C GLU A 179 -11.10 6.61 -8.54
N GLU A 180 -11.80 6.97 -7.48
CA GLU A 180 -11.29 7.89 -6.48
C GLU A 180 -10.21 7.25 -5.61
N VAL A 181 -9.02 7.85 -5.61
CA VAL A 181 -7.91 7.50 -4.74
C VAL A 181 -7.05 8.75 -4.50
N SER A 182 -6.53 8.91 -3.32
CA SER A 182 -5.65 10.02 -2.96
C SER A 182 -4.57 9.57 -1.99
N LEU A 183 -3.53 10.35 -1.82
CA LEU A 183 -2.54 10.14 -0.77
C LEU A 183 -2.83 11.12 0.37
N ASP A 184 -3.00 10.61 1.60
CA ASP A 184 -3.13 11.39 2.82
C ASP A 184 -1.74 11.53 3.45
N ILE A 185 -1.06 12.64 3.14
CA ILE A 185 0.31 12.91 3.59
C ILE A 185 0.27 13.37 5.05
N LYS A 186 1.11 12.72 5.88
CA LYS A 186 1.27 12.99 7.31
C LYS A 186 2.76 13.06 7.67
N GLU A 187 3.12 12.65 8.89
CA GLU A 187 4.45 12.88 9.46
C GLU A 187 5.47 11.78 9.14
N SER A 188 5.06 10.62 8.62
CA SER A 188 5.96 9.47 8.42
C SER A 188 6.82 9.54 7.16
N THR A 189 6.81 10.66 6.44
CA THR A 189 7.62 10.87 5.23
C THR A 189 8.32 12.23 5.26
N ALA A 190 9.58 12.27 4.82
CA ALA A 190 10.39 13.48 4.70
C ALA A 190 11.31 13.38 3.47
N PRO A 191 11.87 14.49 2.98
CA PRO A 191 12.91 14.44 1.95
C PRO A 191 14.11 13.57 2.37
N VAL A 192 14.67 12.84 1.40
CA VAL A 192 15.83 11.99 1.68
C VAL A 192 16.99 12.81 2.25
N ASN A 193 17.56 12.34 3.35
CA ASN A 193 18.73 12.97 3.94
C ASN A 193 19.98 12.54 3.15
N THR A 194 20.62 13.47 2.45
CA THR A 194 21.83 13.25 1.60
C THR A 194 23.14 13.32 2.37
N ARG A 195 23.11 13.24 3.72
CA ARG A 195 24.34 13.26 4.55
C ARG A 195 25.07 11.93 4.56
#